data_f5abb693e796b66572b7bad7e6960390
#
_entry.id   f5abb693e796b66572b7bad7e6960390
#
_cell.length_a   1.000
_cell.length_b   1.000
_cell.length_c   1.000
_cell.angle_alpha   90.00
_cell.angle_beta   90.00
_cell.angle_gamma   90.00
#
_symmetry.space_group_name_H-M   'P 1'
#
loop_
_entity.id
_entity.type
_entity.pdbx_description
1 polymer ?
#
loop_
_entity_poly.entity_id
_entity_poly.type
_entity_poly.pdbx_seq_one_letter_code
_entity_poly.pdbx_strand_id
1 'polypeptide(L)'
;VPPGTAELEALLAAHKNVVWAMLIGEPGTLRVQPPRVLRGSARAGFSDIVDDEGGVVRRGLLHLDDGKAAASAFSVSIAAAYLAARGVSFANDPAAPEAIRVGPALLAPFEADDGGYAGADAAGFQLLLDYRGMPQRFARVTLGELLEGRAGAGAARGRIALIGSSAHSLKDFFHTPYSSGGAERIAGVELHAHLISQLLRLGLGESAPIRVVSQSGERAAMASFAALGLAAYLIPALGALALLAAGAAGAFALAWAAILQGWWLPPVAPAFALACGALAGVALREAAERAERAQRMTLFARHVSPEVADVLWQQRAVLLAGGRLKTVELTATILFADIRGYTPVAQLLAPEQLAQWLNEYMDAMSRAVMRHGGVVRQFAGDAVLAAFGAPIPRQGEAAIAADARNAVQCALAMTEALQRLDRDWQARGLPQVGMRIGVHTGRVVACSVGTAQRLEYALIGDVVNVAARLQSVGGDEERFRILIGEATFALAGAAFETVPRGPLELKGRSTPLTAYRVIARRDAAAARLPAEVSQ
;
A
#
# COMPACT_ATOMS: atom_id res chain seq x y z
N VAL A 1 47.45 47.83 -27.50
CA VAL A 1 46.19 48.46 -27.04
C VAL A 1 45.37 48.77 -28.29
N PRO A 2 44.11 48.39 -28.41
CA PRO A 2 43.26 48.68 -29.57
C PRO A 2 43.17 50.18 -29.82
N PRO A 3 43.04 50.62 -31.08
CA PRO A 3 42.81 52.01 -31.41
C PRO A 3 41.56 52.55 -30.68
N GLY A 4 41.59 53.83 -30.23
CA GLY A 4 40.49 54.45 -29.50
C GLY A 4 40.41 54.17 -28.00
N THR A 5 41.31 53.36 -27.43
CA THR A 5 41.29 53.05 -25.99
C THR A 5 41.51 54.26 -25.10
N ALA A 6 42.43 55.19 -25.48
CA ALA A 6 42.70 56.36 -24.71
C ALA A 6 41.51 57.36 -24.71
N GLU A 7 40.84 57.47 -25.85
CA GLU A 7 39.64 58.31 -26.01
C GLU A 7 38.47 57.73 -25.19
N LEU A 8 38.29 56.45 -25.22
CA LEU A 8 37.28 55.71 -24.40
C LEU A 8 37.55 55.90 -22.90
N GLU A 9 38.79 55.78 -22.43
CA GLU A 9 39.13 55.99 -21.03
C GLU A 9 38.93 57.43 -20.59
N ALA A 10 39.25 58.42 -21.44
CA ALA A 10 38.97 59.82 -21.19
C ALA A 10 37.45 60.06 -21.08
N LEU A 11 36.67 59.53 -21.99
CA LEU A 11 35.20 59.61 -21.97
C LEU A 11 34.60 58.98 -20.69
N LEU A 12 35.06 57.80 -20.31
CA LEU A 12 34.63 57.13 -19.09
C LEU A 12 35.04 57.88 -17.81
N ALA A 13 36.15 58.59 -17.82
CA ALA A 13 36.57 59.43 -16.72
C ALA A 13 35.68 60.66 -16.59
N ALA A 14 35.32 61.30 -17.73
CA ALA A 14 34.48 62.48 -17.79
C ALA A 14 33.00 62.19 -17.43
N HIS A 15 32.47 61.08 -17.84
CA HIS A 15 31.04 60.72 -17.67
C HIS A 15 30.82 59.72 -16.56
N LYS A 16 30.41 60.21 -15.38
CA LYS A 16 30.16 59.35 -14.19
C LYS A 16 28.92 58.46 -14.26
N ASN A 17 28.04 58.65 -15.20
CA ASN A 17 26.79 57.92 -15.43
C ASN A 17 26.97 56.69 -16.34
N VAL A 18 28.20 56.38 -16.71
CA VAL A 18 28.51 55.16 -17.49
C VAL A 18 28.94 54.02 -16.56
N VAL A 19 28.25 52.89 -16.66
CA VAL A 19 28.57 51.63 -15.97
C VAL A 19 29.04 50.61 -17.00
N TRP A 20 30.07 49.85 -16.69
CA TRP A 20 30.70 48.91 -17.58
C TRP A 20 30.50 47.45 -17.15
N ALA A 21 30.15 46.60 -18.10
CA ALA A 21 30.07 45.17 -17.85
C ALA A 21 31.45 44.52 -17.89
N MET A 22 31.73 43.62 -16.95
CA MET A 22 32.89 42.73 -16.92
C MET A 22 32.43 41.30 -16.85
N LEU A 23 33.31 40.35 -17.15
CA LEU A 23 33.04 38.90 -17.01
C LEU A 23 34.02 38.31 -16.00
N ILE A 24 33.48 37.74 -14.93
CA ILE A 24 34.30 37.05 -13.92
C ILE A 24 34.65 35.66 -14.45
N GLY A 25 33.68 34.95 -15.03
CA GLY A 25 33.83 33.61 -15.59
C GLY A 25 34.22 32.55 -14.56
N GLU A 26 34.02 31.33 -14.90
CA GLU A 26 34.50 30.19 -14.11
C GLU A 26 36.02 30.03 -14.21
N PRO A 27 36.67 29.32 -13.26
CA PRO A 27 38.08 28.97 -13.36
C PRO A 27 38.41 28.27 -14.70
N GLY A 28 39.27 28.87 -15.52
CA GLY A 28 39.64 28.35 -16.84
C GLY A 28 38.84 28.91 -18.03
N THR A 29 37.83 29.73 -17.78
CA THR A 29 37.05 30.41 -18.82
C THR A 29 37.55 31.85 -19.10
N LEU A 30 36.98 32.49 -20.13
CA LEU A 30 37.31 33.84 -20.52
C LEU A 30 36.92 34.83 -19.41
N ARG A 31 37.88 35.62 -18.93
CA ARG A 31 37.66 36.75 -18.03
C ARG A 31 37.80 38.08 -18.77
N VAL A 32 36.84 38.94 -18.62
CA VAL A 32 36.89 40.28 -19.24
C VAL A 32 37.01 41.34 -18.14
N GLN A 33 38.17 41.99 -18.08
CA GLN A 33 38.43 43.05 -17.12
C GLN A 33 37.83 44.39 -17.58
N PRO A 34 37.33 45.22 -16.66
CA PRO A 34 36.87 46.55 -17.01
C PRO A 34 38.07 47.45 -17.43
N PRO A 35 37.81 48.53 -18.17
CA PRO A 35 38.81 49.54 -18.47
C PRO A 35 39.56 50.01 -17.20
N ARG A 36 40.83 50.36 -17.33
CA ARG A 36 41.70 50.68 -16.17
C ARG A 36 41.09 51.75 -15.26
N VAL A 37 40.47 52.77 -15.85
CA VAL A 37 39.81 53.90 -15.15
C VAL A 37 38.62 53.47 -14.29
N LEU A 38 38.03 52.28 -14.51
CA LEU A 38 36.86 51.79 -13.79
C LEU A 38 37.20 50.61 -12.84
N ARG A 39 38.45 50.13 -12.80
CA ARG A 39 38.86 49.06 -11.93
C ARG A 39 38.65 49.42 -10.46
N GLY A 40 37.99 48.54 -9.71
CA GLY A 40 37.69 48.73 -8.28
C GLY A 40 36.61 49.80 -8.01
N SER A 41 35.95 50.33 -9.05
CA SER A 41 34.87 51.29 -8.87
C SER A 41 33.50 50.61 -8.90
N ALA A 42 32.49 51.18 -8.23
CA ALA A 42 31.09 50.73 -8.30
C ALA A 42 30.47 50.87 -9.71
N ARG A 43 31.21 51.42 -10.66
CA ARG A 43 30.80 51.56 -12.07
C ARG A 43 31.24 50.40 -12.95
N ALA A 44 31.81 49.34 -12.39
CA ALA A 44 32.09 48.09 -13.07
C ALA A 44 31.34 46.96 -12.35
N GLY A 45 30.57 46.18 -13.09
CA GLY A 45 29.82 45.07 -12.55
C GLY A 45 29.90 43.83 -13.44
N PHE A 46 29.79 42.65 -12.88
CA PHE A 46 29.84 41.42 -13.66
C PHE A 46 28.51 41.18 -14.42
N SER A 47 28.63 40.55 -15.59
CA SER A 47 27.51 40.19 -16.46
C SER A 47 27.29 38.68 -16.54
N ASP A 48 27.89 37.94 -15.62
CA ASP A 48 27.71 36.49 -15.53
C ASP A 48 26.24 36.16 -15.20
N ILE A 49 25.72 35.13 -15.82
CA ILE A 49 24.32 34.71 -15.74
C ILE A 49 24.30 33.28 -15.18
N VAL A 50 23.38 33.01 -14.29
CA VAL A 50 23.11 31.68 -13.76
C VAL A 50 21.93 31.09 -14.52
N ASP A 51 22.12 29.94 -15.13
CA ASP A 51 21.06 29.17 -15.74
C ASP A 51 20.73 27.93 -14.90
N ASP A 52 19.50 27.51 -15.00
CA ASP A 52 19.03 26.28 -14.35
C ASP A 52 19.35 25.04 -15.18
N GLU A 53 19.21 23.85 -14.60
CA GLU A 53 19.23 22.61 -15.37
C GLU A 53 18.25 22.71 -16.54
N GLY A 54 18.76 22.48 -17.75
CA GLY A 54 18.01 22.69 -19.00
C GLY A 54 18.24 24.06 -19.67
N GLY A 55 19.16 24.88 -19.18
CA GLY A 55 19.63 26.12 -19.82
C GLY A 55 18.60 27.25 -19.80
N VAL A 56 17.64 27.22 -18.88
CA VAL A 56 16.61 28.29 -18.73
C VAL A 56 16.98 29.21 -17.59
N VAL A 57 17.06 30.50 -17.85
CA VAL A 57 17.36 31.50 -16.83
C VAL A 57 16.09 31.88 -16.08
N ARG A 58 16.05 31.54 -14.78
CA ARG A 58 14.95 31.89 -13.85
C ARG A 58 15.43 32.70 -12.67
N ARG A 59 16.73 32.81 -12.49
CA ARG A 59 17.38 33.48 -11.36
C ARG A 59 18.32 34.57 -11.85
N GLY A 60 18.42 35.61 -11.07
CA GLY A 60 19.38 36.71 -11.31
C GLY A 60 20.41 36.73 -10.19
N LEU A 61 21.69 36.71 -10.54
CA LEU A 61 22.80 36.86 -9.61
C LEU A 61 23.05 38.34 -9.36
N LEU A 62 22.99 38.79 -8.08
CA LEU A 62 23.18 40.18 -7.68
C LEU A 62 24.60 40.48 -7.17
N HIS A 63 25.10 39.57 -6.31
CA HIS A 63 26.41 39.71 -5.70
C HIS A 63 27.11 38.38 -5.70
N LEU A 64 28.39 38.38 -5.92
CA LEU A 64 29.29 37.24 -5.80
C LEU A 64 30.44 37.61 -4.89
N ASP A 65 30.72 36.78 -3.90
CA ASP A 65 31.89 36.87 -3.05
C ASP A 65 32.70 35.58 -3.20
N ASP A 66 33.90 35.66 -3.70
CA ASP A 66 34.84 34.55 -3.86
C ASP A 66 35.77 34.37 -2.65
N GLY A 67 35.50 35.07 -1.55
CA GLY A 67 36.33 35.11 -0.33
C GLY A 67 37.59 35.99 -0.46
N LYS A 68 37.83 36.58 -1.66
CA LYS A 68 38.94 37.53 -1.93
C LYS A 68 38.43 38.89 -2.35
N ALA A 69 37.32 38.95 -3.08
CA ALA A 69 36.71 40.19 -3.54
C ALA A 69 35.20 39.99 -3.71
N ALA A 70 34.40 40.84 -3.10
CA ALA A 70 32.98 40.94 -3.36
C ALA A 70 32.77 41.78 -4.63
N ALA A 71 31.96 41.25 -5.56
CA ALA A 71 31.60 41.94 -6.79
C ALA A 71 30.08 42.02 -6.91
N SER A 72 29.58 43.17 -7.43
CA SER A 72 28.17 43.34 -7.75
C SER A 72 27.94 43.10 -9.23
N ALA A 73 26.73 42.59 -9.54
CA ALA A 73 26.32 42.47 -10.93
C ALA A 73 26.21 43.82 -11.63
N PHE A 74 26.43 43.80 -12.93
CA PHE A 74 26.23 44.96 -13.82
C PHE A 74 24.82 45.58 -13.64
N SER A 75 23.82 44.71 -13.53
CA SER A 75 22.43 45.12 -13.32
C SER A 75 22.22 45.83 -11.98
N VAL A 76 22.89 45.37 -10.92
CA VAL A 76 22.85 46.02 -9.59
C VAL A 76 23.53 47.39 -9.64
N SER A 77 24.72 47.48 -10.25
CA SER A 77 25.45 48.76 -10.37
C SER A 77 24.63 49.84 -11.09
N ILE A 78 23.92 49.45 -12.16
CA ILE A 78 23.03 50.39 -12.91
C ILE A 78 21.80 50.75 -12.07
N ALA A 79 21.12 49.77 -11.48
CA ALA A 79 19.94 50.01 -10.65
C ALA A 79 20.28 50.89 -9.45
N ALA A 80 21.40 50.65 -8.77
CA ALA A 80 21.87 51.42 -7.64
C ALA A 80 22.17 52.87 -8.03
N ALA A 81 22.86 53.10 -9.15
CA ALA A 81 23.14 54.46 -9.65
C ALA A 81 21.85 55.24 -9.96
N TYR A 82 20.85 54.59 -10.56
CA TYR A 82 19.56 55.21 -10.88
C TYR A 82 18.70 55.49 -9.64
N LEU A 83 18.66 54.55 -8.71
CA LEU A 83 17.89 54.63 -7.47
C LEU A 83 18.51 55.65 -6.49
N ALA A 84 19.85 55.69 -6.40
CA ALA A 84 20.55 56.68 -5.56
C ALA A 84 20.19 58.12 -5.94
N ALA A 85 20.03 58.42 -7.25
CA ALA A 85 19.57 59.73 -7.72
C ALA A 85 18.14 60.10 -7.25
N ARG A 86 17.40 59.14 -6.67
CA ARG A 86 16.05 59.26 -6.11
C ARG A 86 16.01 59.07 -4.60
N GLY A 87 17.16 59.02 -3.94
CA GLY A 87 17.27 58.82 -2.50
C GLY A 87 17.03 57.37 -2.01
N VAL A 88 17.04 56.41 -2.93
CA VAL A 88 16.89 54.98 -2.59
C VAL A 88 18.25 54.29 -2.67
N SER A 89 18.63 53.56 -1.61
CA SER A 89 19.91 52.86 -1.53
C SER A 89 19.70 51.35 -1.32
N PHE A 90 20.73 50.59 -1.69
CA PHE A 90 20.88 49.19 -1.28
C PHE A 90 21.58 49.18 0.08
N ALA A 91 21.04 48.46 1.03
CA ALA A 91 21.62 48.32 2.38
C ALA A 91 21.34 46.94 2.95
N ASN A 92 22.21 46.43 3.79
CA ASN A 92 21.93 45.22 4.54
C ASN A 92 20.87 45.54 5.60
N ASP A 93 19.95 44.58 5.85
CA ASP A 93 18.94 44.75 6.88
C ASP A 93 19.55 44.38 8.25
N PRO A 94 19.48 45.29 9.26
CA PRO A 94 20.04 44.98 10.58
C PRO A 94 19.35 43.83 11.29
N ALA A 95 18.08 43.56 10.98
CA ALA A 95 17.30 42.47 11.57
C ALA A 95 17.49 41.15 10.81
N ALA A 96 17.96 41.20 9.57
CA ALA A 96 18.22 40.07 8.71
C ALA A 96 19.51 40.30 7.91
N PRO A 97 20.68 40.06 8.49
CA PRO A 97 21.98 40.43 7.88
C PRO A 97 22.25 39.77 6.51
N GLU A 98 21.58 38.64 6.24
CA GLU A 98 21.65 37.94 4.96
C GLU A 98 20.77 38.57 3.88
N ALA A 99 19.82 39.44 4.25
CA ALA A 99 18.90 40.07 3.32
C ALA A 99 19.37 41.48 2.89
N ILE A 100 19.06 41.84 1.67
CA ILE A 100 19.35 43.15 1.10
C ILE A 100 18.05 43.96 1.05
N ARG A 101 18.06 45.14 1.65
CA ARG A 101 16.97 46.10 1.57
C ARG A 101 17.19 47.02 0.37
N VAL A 102 16.17 47.16 -0.46
CA VAL A 102 16.16 48.07 -1.61
C VAL A 102 14.87 48.91 -1.54
N GLY A 103 14.97 50.12 -1.03
CA GLY A 103 13.79 50.92 -0.72
C GLY A 103 12.86 50.22 0.26
N PRO A 104 11.56 50.02 -0.06
CA PRO A 104 10.62 49.28 0.79
C PRO A 104 10.78 47.77 0.71
N ALA A 105 11.46 47.23 -0.32
CA ALA A 105 11.58 45.79 -0.55
C ALA A 105 12.73 45.19 0.27
N LEU A 106 12.47 44.05 0.88
CA LEU A 106 13.45 43.17 1.53
C LEU A 106 13.68 41.95 0.65
N LEU A 107 14.90 41.77 0.16
CA LEU A 107 15.30 40.65 -0.68
C LEU A 107 16.00 39.63 0.20
N ALA A 108 15.43 38.42 0.28
CA ALA A 108 16.10 37.26 0.86
C ALA A 108 16.96 36.58 -0.22
N PRO A 109 18.12 36.00 0.16
CA PRO A 109 18.90 35.22 -0.77
C PRO A 109 18.13 33.94 -1.15
N PHE A 110 18.32 33.48 -2.38
CA PHE A 110 17.81 32.18 -2.85
C PHE A 110 18.58 31.07 -2.18
N GLU A 111 17.87 30.04 -1.70
CA GLU A 111 18.44 28.83 -1.12
C GLU A 111 18.35 27.65 -2.12
N ALA A 112 19.28 26.70 -1.99
CA ALA A 112 19.44 25.58 -2.93
C ALA A 112 18.18 24.71 -3.10
N ASP A 113 17.35 24.65 -2.06
CA ASP A 113 16.12 23.84 -2.02
C ASP A 113 14.84 24.69 -1.99
N ASP A 114 14.91 25.93 -2.48
CA ASP A 114 13.77 26.84 -2.53
C ASP A 114 12.71 26.36 -3.53
N GLY A 115 11.48 26.23 -3.07
CA GLY A 115 10.33 25.94 -3.91
C GLY A 115 10.45 24.61 -4.66
N GLY A 116 10.54 24.66 -5.98
CA GLY A 116 10.68 23.46 -6.82
C GLY A 116 12.11 23.04 -7.10
N TYR A 117 13.10 23.70 -6.53
CA TYR A 117 14.51 23.33 -6.67
C TYR A 117 14.91 22.27 -5.66
N ALA A 118 15.92 21.47 -6.04
CA ALA A 118 16.54 20.47 -5.17
C ALA A 118 18.05 20.49 -5.41
N GLY A 119 18.81 21.00 -4.44
CA GLY A 119 20.27 21.09 -4.53
C GLY A 119 20.78 22.03 -5.64
N ALA A 120 20.04 23.10 -5.96
CA ALA A 120 20.47 24.05 -6.97
C ALA A 120 21.70 24.84 -6.51
N ASP A 121 22.52 25.29 -7.46
CA ASP A 121 23.64 26.21 -7.14
C ASP A 121 23.08 27.54 -6.61
N ALA A 122 23.25 27.78 -5.32
CA ALA A 122 22.86 29.00 -4.63
C ALA A 122 24.07 29.90 -4.30
N ALA A 123 25.21 29.70 -4.95
CA ALA A 123 26.39 30.52 -4.70
C ALA A 123 26.16 31.99 -5.01
N GLY A 124 26.63 32.86 -4.14
CA GLY A 124 26.39 34.29 -4.20
C GLY A 124 24.97 34.69 -3.77
N PHE A 125 24.60 35.94 -3.97
CA PHE A 125 23.27 36.45 -3.69
C PHE A 125 22.41 36.37 -4.95
N GLN A 126 21.48 35.45 -5.00
CA GLN A 126 20.58 35.25 -6.13
C GLN A 126 19.13 35.60 -5.75
N LEU A 127 18.32 35.97 -6.75
CA LEU A 127 16.86 36.14 -6.59
C LEU A 127 16.11 35.53 -7.78
N LEU A 128 14.86 35.19 -7.58
CA LEU A 128 13.96 34.77 -8.66
C LEU A 128 13.60 35.93 -9.56
N LEU A 129 13.75 35.74 -10.89
CA LEU A 129 13.46 36.77 -11.88
C LEU A 129 11.96 36.92 -12.11
N ASP A 130 11.50 38.18 -11.97
CA ASP A 130 10.16 38.62 -12.36
C ASP A 130 10.24 39.29 -13.75
N TYR A 131 10.08 38.49 -14.79
CA TYR A 131 10.10 38.94 -16.16
C TYR A 131 8.92 39.86 -16.48
N ARG A 132 9.16 40.98 -17.21
CA ARG A 132 8.09 41.89 -17.63
C ARG A 132 7.20 41.37 -18.75
N GLY A 133 7.40 40.14 -19.18
CA GLY A 133 6.62 39.45 -20.23
C GLY A 133 7.51 38.87 -21.33
N MET A 134 6.92 38.66 -22.49
CA MET A 134 7.56 38.02 -23.64
C MET A 134 8.78 38.82 -24.17
N PRO A 135 9.66 38.17 -24.99
CA PRO A 135 10.79 38.82 -25.64
C PRO A 135 10.43 40.13 -26.32
N GLN A 136 11.43 41.02 -26.47
CA GLN A 136 11.28 42.33 -27.12
C GLN A 136 10.37 43.32 -26.38
N ARG A 137 10.28 43.19 -25.05
CA ARG A 137 9.47 44.13 -24.23
C ARG A 137 10.04 45.51 -24.10
N PHE A 138 11.34 45.69 -24.30
CA PHE A 138 12.04 46.96 -24.18
C PHE A 138 12.20 47.59 -25.56
N ALA A 139 12.13 48.95 -25.62
CA ALA A 139 12.40 49.69 -26.84
C ALA A 139 13.84 49.45 -27.30
N ARG A 140 14.03 49.18 -28.57
CA ARG A 140 15.34 48.93 -29.20
C ARG A 140 15.66 50.00 -30.23
N VAL A 141 16.93 50.34 -30.27
CA VAL A 141 17.50 51.24 -31.28
C VAL A 141 18.75 50.53 -31.80
N THR A 142 18.87 50.34 -33.09
CA THR A 142 20.06 49.75 -33.70
C THR A 142 21.22 50.74 -33.73
N LEU A 143 22.46 50.22 -33.74
CA LEU A 143 23.65 51.05 -33.87
C LEU A 143 23.60 51.89 -35.16
N GLY A 144 23.07 51.34 -36.26
CA GLY A 144 22.89 52.08 -37.52
C GLY A 144 21.95 53.26 -37.37
N GLU A 145 20.78 53.10 -36.75
CA GLU A 145 19.83 54.19 -36.49
C GLU A 145 20.40 55.27 -35.58
N LEU A 146 21.25 54.83 -34.60
CA LEU A 146 21.93 55.83 -33.73
C LEU A 146 22.97 56.63 -34.48
N LEU A 147 23.80 55.97 -35.28
CA LEU A 147 24.85 56.64 -36.06
C LEU A 147 24.30 57.52 -37.17
N GLU A 148 23.18 57.19 -37.76
CA GLU A 148 22.48 57.99 -38.78
C GLU A 148 21.61 59.14 -38.17
N GLY A 149 21.60 59.26 -36.83
CA GLY A 149 20.84 60.28 -36.12
C GLY A 149 19.32 60.10 -36.14
N ARG A 150 18.84 58.90 -36.60
CA ARG A 150 17.41 58.57 -36.63
C ARG A 150 16.84 58.29 -35.22
N ALA A 151 17.69 57.90 -34.27
CA ALA A 151 17.33 57.91 -32.88
C ALA A 151 17.38 59.32 -32.36
N GLY A 152 16.26 59.97 -32.11
CA GLY A 152 16.19 61.39 -31.66
C GLY A 152 17.08 61.66 -30.44
N ALA A 153 17.72 62.80 -30.37
CA ALA A 153 18.67 63.20 -29.32
C ALA A 153 18.11 63.12 -27.87
N GLY A 154 16.79 63.01 -27.70
CA GLY A 154 16.10 62.85 -26.42
C GLY A 154 15.72 61.43 -26.08
N ALA A 155 16.00 60.46 -26.94
CA ALA A 155 15.53 59.08 -26.77
C ALA A 155 15.98 58.40 -25.45
N ALA A 156 17.19 58.76 -24.97
CA ALA A 156 17.76 58.23 -23.72
C ALA A 156 17.55 59.14 -22.51
N ARG A 157 16.92 60.32 -22.67
CA ARG A 157 16.79 61.32 -21.59
C ARG A 157 15.90 60.78 -20.46
N GLY A 158 16.41 60.71 -19.23
CA GLY A 158 15.72 60.20 -18.07
C GLY A 158 15.52 58.67 -18.08
N ARG A 159 16.19 57.94 -18.99
CA ARG A 159 16.11 56.51 -19.16
C ARG A 159 17.47 55.86 -18.95
N ILE A 160 17.46 54.56 -18.64
CA ILE A 160 18.65 53.72 -18.69
C ILE A 160 18.77 53.19 -20.13
N ALA A 161 19.91 53.42 -20.75
CA ALA A 161 20.26 52.90 -22.05
C ALA A 161 21.28 51.77 -21.88
N LEU A 162 20.94 50.56 -22.34
CA LEU A 162 21.84 49.41 -22.34
C LEU A 162 22.40 49.21 -23.74
N ILE A 163 23.72 49.08 -23.82
CA ILE A 163 24.43 48.82 -25.07
C ILE A 163 24.93 47.37 -25.01
N GLY A 164 24.45 46.53 -25.90
CA GLY A 164 24.85 45.14 -25.96
C GLY A 164 24.62 44.53 -27.35
N SER A 165 25.16 43.37 -27.57
CA SER A 165 24.98 42.65 -28.82
C SER A 165 23.67 41.90 -28.84
N SER A 166 22.99 41.98 -30.01
CA SER A 166 21.85 41.09 -30.35
C SER A 166 22.12 40.28 -31.61
N ALA A 167 23.39 40.18 -32.03
CA ALA A 167 23.79 39.42 -33.20
C ALA A 167 23.90 37.91 -32.85
N HIS A 168 23.22 37.08 -33.60
CA HIS A 168 23.25 35.62 -33.40
C HIS A 168 24.64 34.98 -33.51
N SER A 169 25.56 35.65 -34.25
CA SER A 169 26.95 35.23 -34.40
C SER A 169 27.75 35.26 -33.10
N LEU A 170 27.36 36.09 -32.11
CA LEU A 170 28.04 36.21 -30.82
C LEU A 170 27.54 35.21 -29.77
N LYS A 171 26.50 34.41 -30.07
CA LYS A 171 25.96 33.34 -29.23
C LYS A 171 25.54 33.75 -27.81
N ASP A 172 25.31 35.06 -27.57
CA ASP A 172 24.85 35.60 -26.30
C ASP A 172 23.33 35.60 -26.23
N PHE A 173 22.74 34.37 -26.23
CA PHE A 173 21.30 34.17 -26.23
C PHE A 173 20.90 33.12 -25.21
N PHE A 174 19.90 33.42 -24.43
CA PHE A 174 19.42 32.64 -23.30
C PHE A 174 17.96 32.20 -23.47
N HIS A 175 17.63 31.01 -22.97
CA HIS A 175 16.26 30.61 -22.82
C HIS A 175 15.66 31.22 -21.55
N THR A 176 14.40 31.60 -21.61
CA THR A 176 13.62 32.10 -20.48
C THR A 176 12.39 31.23 -20.26
N PRO A 177 11.63 31.37 -19.17
CA PRO A 177 10.35 30.69 -19.00
C PRO A 177 9.34 30.93 -20.13
N TYR A 178 9.54 31.97 -20.94
CA TYR A 178 8.71 32.28 -22.11
C TYR A 178 9.21 31.62 -23.40
N SER A 179 10.37 30.98 -23.39
CA SER A 179 10.97 30.31 -24.56
C SER A 179 10.42 28.90 -24.71
N SER A 180 9.10 28.70 -24.81
CA SER A 180 8.48 27.40 -24.96
C SER A 180 8.49 26.90 -26.40
N GLY A 181 8.79 25.61 -26.63
CA GLY A 181 8.60 24.95 -27.92
C GLY A 181 9.58 25.32 -29.04
N GLY A 182 10.82 25.70 -28.70
CA GLY A 182 11.84 26.09 -29.71
C GLY A 182 11.77 27.54 -30.14
N ALA A 183 10.94 28.34 -29.47
CA ALA A 183 10.77 29.77 -29.74
C ALA A 183 11.87 30.61 -29.08
N GLU A 184 11.89 31.84 -29.49
CA GLU A 184 12.79 32.94 -29.27
C GLU A 184 13.61 32.93 -27.98
N ARG A 185 14.93 32.85 -28.14
CA ARG A 185 15.90 33.18 -27.12
C ARG A 185 15.98 34.70 -27.00
N ILE A 186 16.27 35.22 -25.82
CA ILE A 186 16.54 36.62 -25.61
C ILE A 186 18.06 36.87 -25.58
N ALA A 187 18.48 38.05 -26.05
CA ALA A 187 19.87 38.45 -25.93
C ALA A 187 20.22 38.77 -24.48
N GLY A 188 21.47 38.50 -24.05
CA GLY A 188 21.93 38.78 -22.69
C GLY A 188 21.69 40.20 -22.22
N VAL A 189 21.83 41.18 -23.11
CA VAL A 189 21.49 42.58 -22.80
C VAL A 189 20.02 42.78 -22.41
N GLU A 190 19.10 42.05 -23.02
CA GLU A 190 17.67 42.09 -22.68
C GLU A 190 17.39 41.39 -21.33
N LEU A 191 18.12 40.32 -21.03
CA LEU A 191 18.05 39.66 -19.73
C LEU A 191 18.44 40.60 -18.60
N HIS A 192 19.56 41.34 -18.78
CA HIS A 192 19.97 42.40 -17.85
C HIS A 192 18.92 43.50 -17.73
N ALA A 193 18.25 43.88 -18.83
CA ALA A 193 17.16 44.84 -18.78
C ALA A 193 15.98 44.37 -17.91
N HIS A 194 15.63 43.09 -17.96
CA HIS A 194 14.60 42.51 -17.09
C HIS A 194 15.02 42.58 -15.62
N LEU A 195 16.25 42.18 -15.28
CA LEU A 195 16.76 42.25 -13.90
C LEU A 195 16.84 43.69 -13.38
N ILE A 196 17.35 44.62 -14.18
CA ILE A 196 17.36 46.04 -13.82
C ILE A 196 15.94 46.55 -13.58
N SER A 197 15.02 46.27 -14.50
CA SER A 197 13.61 46.65 -14.36
C SER A 197 12.97 46.13 -13.10
N GLN A 198 13.28 44.86 -12.70
CA GLN A 198 12.81 44.30 -11.44
C GLN A 198 13.37 45.06 -10.24
N LEU A 199 14.68 45.27 -10.19
CA LEU A 199 15.32 46.00 -9.09
C LEU A 199 14.78 47.43 -8.94
N LEU A 200 14.51 48.14 -10.06
CA LEU A 200 13.90 49.45 -10.02
C LEU A 200 12.48 49.43 -9.46
N ARG A 201 11.64 48.52 -9.91
CA ARG A 201 10.26 48.37 -9.41
C ARG A 201 10.22 48.04 -7.91
N LEU A 202 11.13 47.17 -7.47
CA LEU A 202 11.29 46.83 -6.05
C LEU A 202 11.71 48.05 -5.24
N GLY A 203 12.74 48.77 -5.70
CA GLY A 203 13.25 49.94 -5.01
C GLY A 203 12.27 51.11 -4.95
N LEU A 204 11.43 51.28 -5.98
CA LEU A 204 10.39 52.30 -6.04
C LEU A 204 9.06 51.89 -5.37
N GLY A 205 8.95 50.65 -4.90
CA GLY A 205 7.73 50.14 -4.26
C GLY A 205 6.60 49.82 -5.24
N GLU A 206 6.93 49.65 -6.54
CA GLU A 206 5.96 49.31 -7.59
C GLU A 206 5.67 47.81 -7.68
N SER A 207 6.52 46.96 -7.08
CA SER A 207 6.33 45.51 -6.99
C SER A 207 6.91 44.96 -5.69
N ALA A 208 6.51 43.75 -5.33
CA ALA A 208 7.09 42.98 -4.25
C ALA A 208 8.02 41.87 -4.79
N PRO A 209 9.04 41.45 -4.03
CA PRO A 209 9.85 40.30 -4.41
C PRO A 209 9.00 39.02 -4.42
N ILE A 210 9.34 38.09 -5.30
CA ILE A 210 8.79 36.74 -5.24
C ILE A 210 9.31 36.07 -3.96
N ARG A 211 8.40 35.69 -3.09
CA ARG A 211 8.70 35.02 -1.81
C ARG A 211 8.55 33.51 -1.98
N VAL A 212 9.48 32.75 -1.43
CA VAL A 212 9.38 31.32 -1.37
C VAL A 212 8.84 30.90 0.00
N VAL A 213 8.01 29.90 0.03
CA VAL A 213 7.55 29.32 1.31
C VAL A 213 8.74 28.61 1.96
N SER A 214 8.94 28.82 3.26
CA SER A 214 10.04 28.17 3.99
C SER A 214 9.95 26.63 3.92
N GLN A 215 11.08 25.95 3.99
CA GLN A 215 11.13 24.48 4.00
C GLN A 215 10.26 23.86 5.10
N SER A 216 10.17 24.51 6.27
CA SER A 216 9.28 24.06 7.36
C SER A 216 7.81 24.19 6.96
N GLY A 217 7.44 25.24 6.24
CA GLY A 217 6.10 25.44 5.70
C GLY A 217 5.74 24.40 4.64
N GLU A 218 6.66 24.08 3.74
CA GLU A 218 6.47 23.05 2.71
C GLU A 218 6.31 21.66 3.33
N ARG A 219 7.15 21.32 4.33
CA ARG A 219 7.03 20.05 5.07
C ARG A 219 5.69 19.96 5.81
N ALA A 220 5.24 21.05 6.42
CA ALA A 220 3.94 21.10 7.07
C ALA A 220 2.78 20.92 6.06
N ALA A 221 2.88 21.54 4.89
CA ALA A 221 1.91 21.35 3.81
C ALA A 221 1.88 19.87 3.35
N MET A 222 3.04 19.27 3.08
CA MET A 222 3.13 17.86 2.69
C MET A 222 2.55 16.93 3.76
N ALA A 223 2.87 17.16 5.04
CA ALA A 223 2.34 16.36 6.14
C ALA A 223 0.81 16.50 6.24
N SER A 224 0.27 17.71 6.07
CA SER A 224 -1.16 17.96 6.10
C SER A 224 -1.90 17.27 4.96
N PHE A 225 -1.35 17.32 3.75
CA PHE A 225 -1.93 16.63 2.59
C PHE A 225 -1.81 15.11 2.69
N ALA A 226 -0.70 14.59 3.24
CA ALA A 226 -0.55 13.16 3.51
C ALA A 226 -1.57 12.68 4.56
N ALA A 227 -1.79 13.43 5.64
CA ALA A 227 -2.80 13.15 6.65
C ALA A 227 -4.22 13.19 6.07
N LEU A 228 -4.50 14.19 5.22
CA LEU A 228 -5.78 14.26 4.49
C LEU A 228 -5.97 13.03 3.58
N GLY A 229 -4.92 12.62 2.87
CA GLY A 229 -4.95 11.40 2.06
C GLY A 229 -5.24 10.16 2.89
N LEU A 230 -4.62 10.03 4.08
CA LEU A 230 -4.83 8.90 4.98
C LEU A 230 -6.30 8.79 5.44
N ALA A 231 -7.07 9.88 5.42
CA ALA A 231 -8.51 9.85 5.69
C ALA A 231 -9.30 8.98 4.70
N ALA A 232 -8.71 8.57 3.57
CA ALA A 232 -9.27 7.56 2.66
C ALA A 232 -9.52 6.20 3.35
N TYR A 233 -8.86 5.93 4.49
CA TYR A 233 -9.17 4.79 5.38
C TYR A 233 -10.65 4.78 5.82
N LEU A 234 -11.23 5.95 6.08
CA LEU A 234 -12.58 6.10 6.67
C LEU A 234 -13.71 6.12 5.65
N ILE A 235 -13.40 6.22 4.34
CA ILE A 235 -14.39 6.44 3.29
C ILE A 235 -14.35 5.33 2.24
N PRO A 236 -15.47 5.05 1.54
CA PRO A 236 -15.50 4.06 0.46
C PRO A 236 -14.61 4.49 -0.73
N ALA A 237 -14.21 3.53 -1.56
CA ALA A 237 -13.27 3.72 -2.67
C ALA A 237 -13.63 4.89 -3.61
N LEU A 238 -14.91 5.06 -3.93
CA LEU A 238 -15.38 6.17 -4.75
C LEU A 238 -15.16 7.52 -4.06
N GLY A 239 -15.38 7.58 -2.75
CA GLY A 239 -15.10 8.77 -1.93
C GLY A 239 -13.60 9.06 -1.84
N ALA A 240 -12.74 8.03 -1.76
CA ALA A 240 -11.30 8.19 -1.79
C ALA A 240 -10.80 8.79 -3.11
N LEU A 241 -11.38 8.35 -4.24
CA LEU A 241 -11.07 8.93 -5.55
C LEU A 241 -11.50 10.40 -5.63
N ALA A 242 -12.70 10.73 -5.13
CA ALA A 242 -13.17 12.11 -5.06
C ALA A 242 -12.28 12.99 -4.16
N LEU A 243 -11.83 12.46 -3.01
CA LEU A 243 -10.88 13.13 -2.11
C LEU A 243 -9.55 13.43 -2.82
N LEU A 244 -9.00 12.47 -3.57
CA LEU A 244 -7.78 12.65 -4.35
C LEU A 244 -7.94 13.76 -5.41
N ALA A 245 -9.01 13.70 -6.18
CA ALA A 245 -9.28 14.70 -7.23
C ALA A 245 -9.48 16.10 -6.63
N ALA A 246 -10.30 16.24 -5.59
CA ALA A 246 -10.56 17.51 -4.92
C ALA A 246 -9.32 18.04 -4.20
N GLY A 247 -8.55 17.18 -3.53
CA GLY A 247 -7.33 17.57 -2.82
C GLY A 247 -6.21 17.98 -3.78
N ALA A 248 -6.04 17.28 -4.91
CA ALA A 248 -5.09 17.70 -5.95
C ALA A 248 -5.50 19.04 -6.56
N ALA A 249 -6.77 19.21 -6.96
CA ALA A 249 -7.30 20.47 -7.44
C ALA A 249 -7.11 21.61 -6.41
N GLY A 250 -7.33 21.32 -5.13
CA GLY A 250 -7.11 22.24 -4.02
C GLY A 250 -5.65 22.67 -3.88
N ALA A 251 -4.68 21.73 -4.02
CA ALA A 251 -3.26 22.03 -3.99
C ALA A 251 -2.86 23.00 -5.12
N PHE A 252 -3.33 22.76 -6.35
CA PHE A 252 -3.09 23.65 -7.47
C PHE A 252 -3.79 25.00 -7.32
N ALA A 253 -5.03 25.04 -6.82
CA ALA A 253 -5.75 26.28 -6.55
C ALA A 253 -5.05 27.11 -5.47
N LEU A 254 -4.56 26.47 -4.41
CA LEU A 254 -3.80 27.12 -3.35
C LEU A 254 -2.48 27.70 -3.88
N ALA A 255 -1.74 26.93 -4.69
CA ALA A 255 -0.51 27.41 -5.32
C ALA A 255 -0.78 28.59 -6.26
N TRP A 256 -1.86 28.54 -7.04
CA TRP A 256 -2.29 29.64 -7.89
C TRP A 256 -2.62 30.90 -7.09
N ALA A 257 -3.41 30.75 -6.02
CA ALA A 257 -3.74 31.88 -5.13
C ALA A 257 -2.50 32.45 -4.44
N ALA A 258 -1.55 31.62 -4.05
CA ALA A 258 -0.28 32.02 -3.46
C ALA A 258 0.55 32.84 -4.45
N ILE A 259 0.66 32.39 -5.71
CA ILE A 259 1.38 33.15 -6.78
C ILE A 259 0.77 34.54 -7.01
N LEU A 260 -0.55 34.65 -7.01
CA LEU A 260 -1.22 35.94 -7.15
C LEU A 260 -0.89 36.93 -6.01
N GLN A 261 -0.44 36.41 -4.87
CA GLN A 261 0.01 37.19 -3.71
C GLN A 261 1.54 37.32 -3.64
N GLY A 262 2.25 36.88 -4.67
CA GLY A 262 3.71 36.93 -4.74
C GLY A 262 4.43 35.84 -3.95
N TRP A 263 3.71 34.76 -3.55
CA TRP A 263 4.29 33.60 -2.91
C TRP A 263 4.41 32.41 -3.87
N TRP A 264 5.58 31.83 -3.92
CA TRP A 264 5.78 30.60 -4.68
C TRP A 264 5.64 29.38 -3.77
N LEU A 265 4.59 28.59 -4.01
CA LEU A 265 4.29 27.32 -3.34
C LEU A 265 4.24 26.21 -4.40
N PRO A 266 5.14 25.23 -4.39
CA PRO A 266 5.08 24.12 -5.34
C PRO A 266 3.87 23.19 -5.06
N PRO A 267 2.95 22.97 -6.01
CA PRO A 267 1.76 22.16 -5.77
C PRO A 267 2.01 20.64 -5.89
N VAL A 268 3.09 20.24 -6.57
CA VAL A 268 3.30 18.83 -6.93
C VAL A 268 3.63 17.98 -5.71
N ALA A 269 4.50 18.46 -4.82
CA ALA A 269 4.90 17.71 -3.64
C ALA A 269 3.74 17.44 -2.65
N PRO A 270 2.89 18.43 -2.29
CA PRO A 270 1.68 18.19 -1.50
C PRO A 270 0.67 17.26 -2.19
N ALA A 271 0.45 17.42 -3.51
CA ALA A 271 -0.45 16.54 -4.26
C ALA A 271 0.05 15.08 -4.28
N PHE A 272 1.36 14.88 -4.41
CA PHE A 272 1.98 13.56 -4.33
C PHE A 272 1.87 12.96 -2.92
N ALA A 273 2.10 13.77 -1.88
CA ALA A 273 1.93 13.36 -0.49
C ALA A 273 0.48 12.92 -0.19
N LEU A 274 -0.51 13.65 -0.73
CA LEU A 274 -1.93 13.26 -0.68
C LEU A 274 -2.16 11.88 -1.30
N ALA A 275 -1.60 11.63 -2.48
CA ALA A 275 -1.75 10.36 -3.19
C ALA A 275 -1.13 9.19 -2.40
N CYS A 276 0.08 9.38 -1.87
CA CYS A 276 0.74 8.40 -1.01
C CYS A 276 -0.07 8.12 0.27
N GLY A 277 -0.59 9.16 0.92
CA GLY A 277 -1.44 9.03 2.10
C GLY A 277 -2.73 8.26 1.79
N ALA A 278 -3.38 8.56 0.67
CA ALA A 278 -4.61 7.86 0.25
C ALA A 278 -4.35 6.38 -0.07
N LEU A 279 -3.24 6.08 -0.77
CA LEU A 279 -2.84 4.70 -1.04
C LEU A 279 -2.60 3.92 0.25
N ALA A 280 -1.89 4.52 1.21
CA ALA A 280 -1.67 3.93 2.53
C ALA A 280 -3.00 3.73 3.28
N GLY A 281 -3.91 4.70 3.25
CA GLY A 281 -5.24 4.59 3.87
C GLY A 281 -6.06 3.44 3.30
N VAL A 282 -6.11 3.29 1.98
CA VAL A 282 -6.81 2.17 1.31
C VAL A 282 -6.17 0.84 1.66
N ALA A 283 -4.83 0.75 1.64
CA ALA A 283 -4.11 -0.48 1.98
C ALA A 283 -4.36 -0.92 3.43
N LEU A 284 -4.33 0.02 4.38
CA LEU A 284 -4.61 -0.24 5.79
C LEU A 284 -6.05 -0.71 6.00
N ARG A 285 -7.02 -0.10 5.31
CA ARG A 285 -8.42 -0.53 5.34
C ARG A 285 -8.59 -1.96 4.85
N GLU A 286 -8.02 -2.29 3.68
CA GLU A 286 -8.08 -3.65 3.16
C GLU A 286 -7.43 -4.67 4.10
N ALA A 287 -6.30 -4.32 4.71
CA ALA A 287 -5.64 -5.18 5.68
C ALA A 287 -6.52 -5.42 6.92
N ALA A 288 -7.17 -4.37 7.44
CA ALA A 288 -8.10 -4.47 8.57
C ALA A 288 -9.32 -5.33 8.23
N GLU A 289 -9.94 -5.14 7.05
CA GLU A 289 -11.07 -5.95 6.60
C GLU A 289 -10.70 -7.43 6.42
N ARG A 290 -9.50 -7.72 5.89
CA ARG A 290 -8.99 -9.11 5.77
C ARG A 290 -8.78 -9.74 7.14
N ALA A 291 -8.19 -9.01 8.10
CA ALA A 291 -7.98 -9.49 9.46
C ALA A 291 -9.32 -9.78 10.17
N GLU A 292 -10.31 -8.90 10.03
CA GLU A 292 -11.65 -9.09 10.59
C GLU A 292 -12.37 -10.30 9.97
N ARG A 293 -12.28 -10.47 8.65
CA ARG A 293 -12.83 -11.65 7.95
C ARG A 293 -12.17 -12.95 8.44
N ALA A 294 -10.83 -12.96 8.58
CA ALA A 294 -10.10 -14.12 9.10
C ALA A 294 -10.51 -14.45 10.54
N GLN A 295 -10.68 -13.45 11.40
CA GLN A 295 -11.14 -13.65 12.77
C GLN A 295 -12.56 -14.19 12.83
N ARG A 296 -13.48 -13.68 12.02
CA ARG A 296 -14.86 -14.19 11.91
C ARG A 296 -14.89 -15.63 11.43
N MET A 297 -14.04 -15.99 10.44
CA MET A 297 -13.90 -17.37 9.97
C MET A 297 -13.35 -18.30 11.04
N THR A 298 -12.38 -17.88 11.84
CA THR A 298 -11.84 -18.68 12.94
C THR A 298 -12.89 -18.97 14.02
N LEU A 299 -13.75 -18.01 14.33
CA LEU A 299 -14.88 -18.20 15.26
C LEU A 299 -15.92 -19.16 14.68
N PHE A 300 -16.20 -19.07 13.39
CA PHE A 300 -17.13 -19.97 12.69
C PHE A 300 -16.57 -21.41 12.61
N ALA A 301 -15.28 -21.55 12.30
CA ALA A 301 -14.60 -22.84 12.21
C ALA A 301 -14.50 -23.60 13.54
N ARG A 302 -14.65 -22.93 14.69
CA ARG A 302 -14.71 -23.60 16.01
C ARG A 302 -16.00 -24.41 16.23
N HIS A 303 -17.06 -24.14 15.46
CA HIS A 303 -18.36 -24.82 15.60
C HIS A 303 -18.63 -25.82 14.45
N VAL A 304 -17.75 -25.85 13.47
CA VAL A 304 -17.78 -26.80 12.34
C VAL A 304 -16.33 -27.18 12.06
N SER A 305 -16.05 -28.43 11.67
CA SER A 305 -14.64 -28.77 11.35
C SER A 305 -14.09 -27.86 10.24
N PRO A 306 -12.79 -27.50 10.26
CA PRO A 306 -12.19 -26.61 9.27
C PRO A 306 -12.47 -27.05 7.82
N GLU A 307 -12.44 -28.35 7.57
CA GLU A 307 -12.68 -28.93 6.24
C GLU A 307 -14.14 -28.70 5.78
N VAL A 308 -15.09 -28.80 6.71
CA VAL A 308 -16.51 -28.50 6.40
C VAL A 308 -16.70 -27.00 6.18
N ALA A 309 -16.05 -26.16 6.97
CA ALA A 309 -16.09 -24.71 6.80
C ALA A 309 -15.51 -24.31 5.43
N ASP A 310 -14.39 -24.89 5.02
CA ASP A 310 -13.75 -24.61 3.72
C ASP A 310 -14.61 -25.11 2.55
N VAL A 311 -15.16 -26.29 2.63
CA VAL A 311 -16.05 -26.86 1.62
C VAL A 311 -17.35 -26.02 1.49
N LEU A 312 -17.95 -25.66 2.60
CA LEU A 312 -19.15 -24.81 2.61
C LEU A 312 -18.86 -23.43 2.02
N TRP A 313 -17.67 -22.89 2.27
CA TRP A 313 -17.25 -21.61 1.73
C TRP A 313 -16.93 -21.67 0.24
N GLN A 314 -16.21 -22.69 -0.21
CA GLN A 314 -15.86 -22.86 -1.63
C GLN A 314 -17.12 -23.09 -2.49
N GLN A 315 -18.10 -23.81 -1.96
CA GLN A 315 -19.34 -24.15 -2.65
C GLN A 315 -20.55 -23.33 -2.20
N ARG A 316 -20.33 -22.20 -1.53
CA ARG A 316 -21.41 -21.37 -0.97
C ARG A 316 -22.50 -20.99 -1.98
N ALA A 317 -22.13 -20.77 -3.24
CA ALA A 317 -23.08 -20.40 -4.29
C ALA A 317 -24.06 -21.55 -4.63
N VAL A 318 -23.62 -22.81 -4.47
CA VAL A 318 -24.41 -24.00 -4.75
C VAL A 318 -25.15 -24.47 -3.50
N LEU A 319 -24.47 -24.43 -2.34
CA LEU A 319 -24.97 -25.00 -1.09
C LEU A 319 -25.83 -24.02 -0.27
N LEU A 320 -25.73 -22.71 -0.49
CA LEU A 320 -26.48 -21.71 0.26
C LEU A 320 -27.63 -21.13 -0.58
N ALA A 321 -28.80 -21.00 0.04
CA ALA A 321 -29.91 -20.22 -0.48
C ALA A 321 -30.49 -19.36 0.66
N GLY A 322 -30.48 -18.03 0.49
CA GLY A 322 -30.98 -17.10 1.51
C GLY A 322 -30.27 -17.20 2.85
N GLY A 323 -28.94 -17.50 2.85
CA GLY A 323 -28.13 -17.64 4.07
C GLY A 323 -28.30 -18.98 4.81
N ARG A 324 -29.04 -19.95 4.24
CA ARG A 324 -29.24 -21.31 4.76
C ARG A 324 -28.72 -22.35 3.79
N LEU A 325 -28.24 -23.48 4.31
CA LEU A 325 -27.90 -24.62 3.47
C LEU A 325 -29.17 -25.18 2.79
N LYS A 326 -29.07 -25.44 1.50
CA LYS A 326 -30.13 -26.12 0.76
C LYS A 326 -30.33 -27.52 1.32
N THR A 327 -31.59 -27.93 1.43
CA THR A 327 -31.90 -29.31 1.77
C THR A 327 -31.55 -30.23 0.61
N VAL A 328 -30.64 -31.19 0.86
CA VAL A 328 -30.16 -32.13 -0.16
C VAL A 328 -30.27 -33.55 0.38
N GLU A 329 -30.85 -34.45 -0.41
CA GLU A 329 -30.82 -35.86 -0.14
C GLU A 329 -29.52 -36.48 -0.68
N LEU A 330 -28.82 -37.26 0.15
CA LEU A 330 -27.57 -37.90 -0.23
C LEU A 330 -27.44 -39.25 0.49
N THR A 331 -26.57 -40.12 -0.03
CA THR A 331 -26.19 -41.36 0.66
C THR A 331 -24.92 -41.08 1.44
N ALA A 332 -24.96 -41.32 2.75
CA ALA A 332 -23.81 -41.18 3.66
C ALA A 332 -23.61 -42.42 4.50
N THR A 333 -22.39 -42.63 4.94
CA THR A 333 -22.05 -43.59 5.97
C THR A 333 -21.88 -42.88 7.30
N ILE A 334 -22.69 -43.23 8.27
CA ILE A 334 -22.69 -42.65 9.61
C ILE A 334 -21.94 -43.57 10.56
N LEU A 335 -21.02 -43.00 11.32
CA LEU A 335 -20.26 -43.64 12.37
C LEU A 335 -20.63 -43.03 13.71
N PHE A 336 -21.02 -43.84 14.65
CA PHE A 336 -21.30 -43.47 16.03
C PHE A 336 -20.34 -44.21 16.95
N ALA A 337 -19.50 -43.48 17.72
CA ALA A 337 -18.55 -44.09 18.66
C ALA A 337 -18.77 -43.55 20.07
N ASP A 338 -18.56 -44.39 21.09
CA ASP A 338 -18.81 -44.05 22.47
C ASP A 338 -17.80 -44.76 23.40
N ILE A 339 -17.41 -44.12 24.49
CA ILE A 339 -16.48 -44.71 25.46
C ILE A 339 -17.22 -45.66 26.39
N ARG A 340 -16.74 -46.91 26.46
CA ARG A 340 -17.15 -47.83 27.50
C ARG A 340 -16.33 -47.58 28.76
N GLY A 341 -16.98 -47.39 29.90
CA GLY A 341 -16.31 -47.08 31.16
C GLY A 341 -16.08 -45.60 31.43
N TYR A 342 -16.81 -44.71 30.73
CA TYR A 342 -16.75 -43.27 30.97
C TYR A 342 -17.17 -42.89 32.39
N THR A 343 -18.29 -43.41 32.89
CA THR A 343 -18.85 -43.03 34.20
C THR A 343 -17.88 -43.22 35.37
N PRO A 344 -17.17 -44.36 35.52
CA PRO A 344 -16.14 -44.53 36.56
C PRO A 344 -15.01 -43.48 36.48
N VAL A 345 -14.55 -43.13 35.27
CA VAL A 345 -13.52 -42.10 35.08
C VAL A 345 -14.06 -40.73 35.47
N ALA A 346 -15.28 -40.41 35.04
CA ALA A 346 -15.92 -39.11 35.36
C ALA A 346 -16.18 -38.91 36.85
N GLN A 347 -16.38 -40.00 37.60
CA GLN A 347 -16.54 -39.95 39.05
C GLN A 347 -15.20 -39.82 39.80
N LEU A 348 -14.10 -40.24 39.19
CA LEU A 348 -12.77 -40.26 39.80
C LEU A 348 -12.02 -38.90 39.62
N LEU A 349 -12.20 -38.26 38.48
CA LEU A 349 -11.44 -37.09 38.10
C LEU A 349 -12.10 -35.78 38.58
N ALA A 350 -11.28 -34.82 39.00
CA ALA A 350 -11.74 -33.42 39.18
C ALA A 350 -12.22 -32.84 37.83
N PRO A 351 -13.13 -31.82 37.83
CA PRO A 351 -13.72 -31.30 36.59
C PRO A 351 -12.71 -30.87 35.54
N GLU A 352 -11.63 -30.21 35.93
CA GLU A 352 -10.57 -29.76 35.02
C GLU A 352 -9.79 -30.93 34.41
N GLN A 353 -9.51 -31.96 35.21
CA GLN A 353 -8.83 -33.20 34.78
C GLN A 353 -9.72 -34.01 33.84
N LEU A 354 -11.02 -34.09 34.13
CA LEU A 354 -12.00 -34.75 33.26
C LEU A 354 -12.08 -34.04 31.90
N ALA A 355 -12.12 -32.70 31.89
CA ALA A 355 -12.14 -31.94 30.67
C ALA A 355 -10.87 -32.14 29.82
N GLN A 356 -9.69 -32.20 30.47
CA GLN A 356 -8.43 -32.49 29.79
C GLN A 356 -8.41 -33.90 29.21
N TRP A 357 -8.79 -34.89 29.98
CA TRP A 357 -8.87 -36.28 29.57
C TRP A 357 -9.84 -36.49 28.38
N LEU A 358 -11.01 -35.84 28.44
CA LEU A 358 -11.99 -35.88 27.37
C LEU A 358 -11.46 -35.20 26.10
N ASN A 359 -10.75 -34.09 26.25
CA ASN A 359 -10.11 -33.40 25.11
C ASN A 359 -9.01 -34.24 24.44
N GLU A 360 -8.19 -34.99 25.22
CA GLU A 360 -7.22 -35.94 24.67
C GLU A 360 -7.91 -37.00 23.81
N TYR A 361 -9.03 -37.53 24.28
CA TYR A 361 -9.85 -38.48 23.54
C TYR A 361 -10.45 -37.89 22.27
N MET A 362 -11.15 -36.75 22.40
CA MET A 362 -11.83 -36.08 21.28
C MET A 362 -10.86 -35.70 20.17
N ASP A 363 -9.67 -35.21 20.53
CA ASP A 363 -8.62 -34.86 19.60
C ASP A 363 -8.10 -36.09 18.83
N ALA A 364 -7.88 -37.21 19.51
CA ALA A 364 -7.45 -38.45 18.87
C ALA A 364 -8.53 -39.03 17.92
N MET A 365 -9.80 -38.97 18.33
CA MET A 365 -10.92 -39.45 17.52
C MET A 365 -11.14 -38.55 16.29
N SER A 366 -11.08 -37.25 16.47
CA SER A 366 -11.21 -36.29 15.36
C SER A 366 -10.13 -36.50 14.32
N ARG A 367 -8.86 -36.66 14.75
CA ARG A 367 -7.76 -36.98 13.84
C ARG A 367 -7.98 -38.29 13.07
N ALA A 368 -8.54 -39.31 13.70
CA ALA A 368 -8.85 -40.55 13.03
C ALA A 368 -9.94 -40.36 11.95
N VAL A 369 -11.01 -39.63 12.27
CA VAL A 369 -12.10 -39.32 11.33
C VAL A 369 -11.58 -38.53 10.13
N MET A 370 -10.83 -37.44 10.37
CA MET A 370 -10.30 -36.58 9.31
C MET A 370 -9.30 -37.30 8.39
N ARG A 371 -8.40 -38.12 8.94
CA ARG A 371 -7.44 -38.91 8.15
C ARG A 371 -8.10 -39.89 7.18
N HIS A 372 -9.31 -40.32 7.49
CA HIS A 372 -10.07 -41.23 6.64
C HIS A 372 -11.13 -40.52 5.78
N GLY A 373 -11.04 -39.17 5.66
CA GLY A 373 -11.94 -38.39 4.81
C GLY A 373 -13.35 -38.24 5.36
N GLY A 374 -13.55 -38.48 6.64
CA GLY A 374 -14.81 -38.25 7.35
C GLY A 374 -14.88 -36.85 7.96
N VAL A 375 -16.06 -36.48 8.38
CA VAL A 375 -16.39 -35.22 9.03
C VAL A 375 -16.96 -35.50 10.42
N VAL A 376 -16.38 -34.94 11.47
CA VAL A 376 -16.97 -34.96 12.81
C VAL A 376 -18.19 -34.03 12.80
N ARG A 377 -19.36 -34.62 13.00
CA ARG A 377 -20.63 -33.91 12.97
C ARG A 377 -20.94 -33.27 14.32
N GLN A 378 -20.73 -34.04 15.39
CA GLN A 378 -21.08 -33.62 16.75
C GLN A 378 -20.36 -34.44 17.80
N PHE A 379 -20.03 -33.82 18.91
CA PHE A 379 -19.72 -34.49 20.18
C PHE A 379 -20.95 -34.45 21.08
N ALA A 380 -21.34 -35.58 21.62
CA ALA A 380 -22.48 -35.68 22.54
C ALA A 380 -22.01 -36.37 23.83
N GLY A 381 -21.52 -35.58 24.80
CA GLY A 381 -20.79 -36.09 25.95
C GLY A 381 -19.47 -36.72 25.51
N ASP A 382 -19.30 -38.04 25.76
CA ASP A 382 -18.17 -38.84 25.31
C ASP A 382 -18.38 -39.51 23.94
N ALA A 383 -19.57 -39.34 23.35
CA ALA A 383 -19.88 -39.92 22.05
C ALA A 383 -19.42 -39.00 20.90
N VAL A 384 -18.94 -39.64 19.82
CA VAL A 384 -18.52 -38.99 18.58
C VAL A 384 -19.42 -39.43 17.44
N LEU A 385 -20.10 -38.48 16.81
CA LEU A 385 -20.86 -38.70 15.59
C LEU A 385 -20.07 -38.17 14.39
N ALA A 386 -19.73 -39.08 13.47
CA ALA A 386 -19.02 -38.74 12.24
C ALA A 386 -19.80 -39.19 11.00
N ALA A 387 -19.58 -38.51 9.88
CA ALA A 387 -20.19 -38.84 8.61
C ALA A 387 -19.15 -38.90 7.48
N PHE A 388 -19.35 -39.80 6.54
CA PHE A 388 -18.57 -39.97 5.33
C PHE A 388 -19.52 -39.82 4.12
N GLY A 389 -19.11 -39.10 3.10
CA GLY A 389 -19.96 -38.76 1.95
C GLY A 389 -20.91 -37.60 2.16
N ALA A 390 -20.68 -36.77 3.20
CA ALA A 390 -21.36 -35.50 3.47
C ALA A 390 -20.31 -34.41 3.77
N PRO A 391 -20.57 -33.13 3.54
CA PRO A 391 -21.85 -32.50 3.13
C PRO A 391 -22.10 -32.51 1.61
N ILE A 392 -21.18 -33.01 0.80
CA ILE A 392 -21.31 -33.01 -0.66
C ILE A 392 -21.82 -34.36 -1.12
N PRO A 393 -22.90 -34.41 -1.91
CA PRO A 393 -23.40 -35.67 -2.47
C PRO A 393 -22.33 -36.38 -3.31
N ARG A 394 -22.09 -37.66 -3.02
CA ARG A 394 -21.22 -38.50 -3.85
C ARG A 394 -21.97 -38.99 -5.09
N GLN A 395 -21.27 -38.99 -6.21
CA GLN A 395 -21.79 -39.52 -7.47
C GLN A 395 -21.22 -40.90 -7.74
N GLY A 396 -22.12 -41.86 -7.97
CA GLY A 396 -21.78 -43.21 -8.33
C GLY A 396 -21.55 -44.14 -7.11
N GLU A 397 -21.87 -45.40 -7.32
CA GLU A 397 -21.83 -46.47 -6.29
C GLU A 397 -20.40 -46.71 -5.78
N ALA A 398 -19.40 -46.60 -6.65
CA ALA A 398 -17.99 -46.77 -6.29
C ALA A 398 -17.51 -45.74 -5.26
N ALA A 399 -17.96 -44.47 -5.35
CA ALA A 399 -17.62 -43.43 -4.40
C ALA A 399 -18.31 -43.66 -3.04
N ILE A 400 -19.57 -44.09 -3.05
CA ILE A 400 -20.32 -44.45 -1.84
C ILE A 400 -19.64 -45.65 -1.14
N ALA A 401 -19.24 -46.65 -1.91
CA ALA A 401 -18.51 -47.80 -1.39
C ALA A 401 -17.12 -47.43 -0.82
N ALA A 402 -16.44 -46.45 -1.42
CA ALA A 402 -15.20 -45.93 -0.86
C ALA A 402 -15.42 -45.22 0.48
N ASP A 403 -16.46 -44.40 0.61
CA ASP A 403 -16.82 -43.75 1.87
C ASP A 403 -17.20 -44.76 2.95
N ALA A 404 -17.94 -45.83 2.59
CA ALA A 404 -18.25 -46.92 3.51
C ALA A 404 -16.99 -47.68 3.99
N ARG A 405 -16.05 -47.97 3.09
CA ARG A 405 -14.75 -48.58 3.45
C ARG A 405 -13.94 -47.65 4.36
N ASN A 406 -13.88 -46.37 4.05
CA ASN A 406 -13.16 -45.36 4.84
C ASN A 406 -13.75 -45.25 6.26
N ALA A 407 -15.07 -45.31 6.41
CA ALA A 407 -15.75 -45.30 7.71
C ALA A 407 -15.37 -46.50 8.56
N VAL A 408 -15.32 -47.70 7.97
CA VAL A 408 -14.93 -48.93 8.70
C VAL A 408 -13.44 -48.92 9.04
N GLN A 409 -12.57 -48.44 8.16
CA GLN A 409 -11.14 -48.23 8.45
C GLN A 409 -10.93 -47.19 9.56
N CYS A 410 -11.71 -46.12 9.56
CA CYS A 410 -11.72 -45.14 10.63
C CYS A 410 -12.09 -45.77 11.97
N ALA A 411 -13.13 -46.61 12.02
CA ALA A 411 -13.53 -47.30 13.23
C ALA A 411 -12.40 -48.17 13.82
N LEU A 412 -11.66 -48.89 12.99
CA LEU A 412 -10.48 -49.66 13.41
C LEU A 412 -9.37 -48.72 13.94
N ALA A 413 -9.07 -47.65 13.21
CA ALA A 413 -8.07 -46.66 13.61
C ALA A 413 -8.43 -45.92 14.92
N MET A 414 -9.72 -45.63 15.15
CA MET A 414 -10.23 -45.08 16.42
C MET A 414 -9.99 -46.05 17.57
N THR A 415 -10.26 -47.33 17.36
CA THR A 415 -10.02 -48.37 18.36
C THR A 415 -8.53 -48.46 18.72
N GLU A 416 -7.64 -48.46 17.74
CA GLU A 416 -6.20 -48.48 17.97
C GLU A 416 -5.71 -47.22 18.68
N ALA A 417 -6.25 -46.04 18.30
CA ALA A 417 -5.91 -44.78 18.93
C ALA A 417 -6.32 -44.78 20.41
N LEU A 418 -7.53 -45.27 20.72
CA LEU A 418 -7.98 -45.38 22.12
C LEU A 418 -7.16 -46.39 22.91
N GLN A 419 -6.75 -47.51 22.31
CA GLN A 419 -5.87 -48.46 22.96
C GLN A 419 -4.51 -47.87 23.33
N ARG A 420 -3.98 -46.94 22.53
CA ARG A 420 -2.75 -46.21 22.87
C ARG A 420 -3.00 -45.24 24.02
N LEU A 421 -4.04 -44.42 23.96
CA LEU A 421 -4.40 -43.48 25.03
C LEU A 421 -4.69 -44.22 26.35
N ASP A 422 -5.39 -45.31 26.28
CA ASP A 422 -5.74 -46.11 27.47
C ASP A 422 -4.51 -46.66 28.20
N ARG A 423 -3.46 -47.08 27.48
CA ARG A 423 -2.17 -47.46 28.10
C ARG A 423 -1.52 -46.30 28.82
N ASP A 424 -1.54 -45.10 28.21
CA ASP A 424 -0.96 -43.89 28.80
C ASP A 424 -1.78 -43.45 30.03
N TRP A 425 -3.10 -43.59 29.97
CA TRP A 425 -4.00 -43.29 31.09
C TRP A 425 -3.84 -44.26 32.24
N GLN A 426 -3.67 -45.55 31.96
CA GLN A 426 -3.39 -46.56 33.01
C GLN A 426 -2.06 -46.28 33.70
N ALA A 427 -1.04 -45.86 32.98
CA ALA A 427 0.24 -45.43 33.56
C ALA A 427 0.07 -44.23 34.51
N ARG A 428 -1.01 -43.46 34.32
CA ARG A 428 -1.42 -42.32 35.20
C ARG A 428 -2.41 -42.77 36.30
N GLY A 429 -2.67 -44.06 36.45
CA GLY A 429 -3.56 -44.63 37.48
C GLY A 429 -5.06 -44.53 37.18
N LEU A 430 -5.45 -44.23 35.92
CA LEU A 430 -6.85 -44.13 35.53
C LEU A 430 -7.43 -45.52 35.19
N PRO A 431 -8.78 -45.71 35.37
CA PRO A 431 -9.46 -46.94 35.03
C PRO A 431 -9.35 -47.28 33.54
N GLN A 432 -9.39 -48.59 33.25
CA GLN A 432 -9.44 -49.07 31.87
C GLN A 432 -10.73 -48.64 31.17
N VAL A 433 -10.61 -48.17 29.95
CA VAL A 433 -11.75 -47.84 29.10
C VAL A 433 -11.77 -48.69 27.83
N GLY A 434 -12.90 -48.77 27.20
CA GLY A 434 -13.12 -49.42 25.93
C GLY A 434 -13.89 -48.53 24.95
N MET A 435 -14.28 -49.12 23.81
CA MET A 435 -15.03 -48.38 22.80
C MET A 435 -16.05 -49.27 22.11
N ARG A 436 -17.21 -48.70 21.86
CA ARG A 436 -18.26 -49.29 21.02
C ARG A 436 -18.50 -48.38 19.83
N ILE A 437 -18.46 -48.97 18.62
CA ILE A 437 -18.68 -48.25 17.38
C ILE A 437 -19.78 -48.92 16.58
N GLY A 438 -20.73 -48.11 16.09
CA GLY A 438 -21.75 -48.52 15.15
C GLY A 438 -21.61 -47.78 13.84
N VAL A 439 -21.60 -48.51 12.72
CA VAL A 439 -21.47 -47.90 11.37
C VAL A 439 -22.62 -48.36 10.50
N HIS A 440 -23.32 -47.40 9.88
CA HIS A 440 -24.39 -47.72 8.94
C HIS A 440 -24.41 -46.79 7.75
N THR A 441 -24.72 -47.34 6.58
CA THR A 441 -24.78 -46.59 5.31
C THR A 441 -26.21 -46.51 4.80
N GLY A 442 -26.62 -45.37 4.32
CA GLY A 442 -27.94 -45.19 3.68
C GLY A 442 -28.26 -43.73 3.38
N ARG A 443 -29.52 -43.50 2.99
CA ARG A 443 -30.01 -42.17 2.59
C ARG A 443 -30.23 -41.29 3.80
N VAL A 444 -29.74 -40.07 3.72
CA VAL A 444 -29.92 -39.02 4.71
C VAL A 444 -30.30 -37.71 4.01
N VAL A 445 -30.97 -36.83 4.72
CA VAL A 445 -31.26 -35.48 4.30
C VAL A 445 -30.29 -34.56 5.04
N ALA A 446 -29.45 -33.88 4.28
CA ALA A 446 -28.56 -32.82 4.78
C ALA A 446 -29.31 -31.49 4.71
N CYS A 447 -29.44 -30.79 5.82
CA CYS A 447 -30.16 -29.52 5.90
C CYS A 447 -29.67 -28.65 7.08
N SER A 448 -30.09 -27.37 7.08
CA SER A 448 -29.97 -26.52 8.26
C SER A 448 -31.22 -26.67 9.13
N VAL A 449 -31.03 -26.98 10.40
CA VAL A 449 -32.11 -27.13 11.41
C VAL A 449 -31.85 -26.11 12.51
N GLY A 450 -32.90 -25.45 12.99
CA GLY A 450 -32.81 -24.51 14.10
C GLY A 450 -33.66 -23.25 13.90
N THR A 451 -33.34 -22.25 14.71
CA THR A 451 -33.99 -20.94 14.67
C THR A 451 -33.21 -19.95 13.81
N ALA A 452 -33.79 -18.75 13.58
CA ALA A 452 -33.08 -17.68 12.86
C ALA A 452 -31.77 -17.23 13.57
N GLN A 453 -31.68 -17.48 14.90
CA GLN A 453 -30.53 -17.07 15.71
C GLN A 453 -29.50 -18.19 15.90
N ARG A 454 -29.91 -19.46 15.76
CA ARG A 454 -29.04 -20.63 15.91
C ARG A 454 -29.42 -21.71 14.90
N LEU A 455 -28.60 -21.87 13.88
CA LEU A 455 -28.72 -22.89 12.84
C LEU A 455 -27.61 -23.92 13.01
N GLU A 456 -27.96 -25.20 12.94
CA GLU A 456 -27.00 -26.29 12.95
C GLU A 456 -27.12 -27.08 11.64
N TYR A 457 -25.99 -27.53 11.11
CA TYR A 457 -25.97 -28.46 10.00
C TYR A 457 -26.43 -29.82 10.52
N ALA A 458 -27.48 -30.39 9.98
CA ALA A 458 -28.03 -31.65 10.40
C ALA A 458 -28.03 -32.67 9.25
N LEU A 459 -27.79 -33.93 9.62
CA LEU A 459 -28.03 -35.12 8.81
C LEU A 459 -29.21 -35.84 9.44
N ILE A 460 -30.34 -35.90 8.74
CA ILE A 460 -31.59 -36.47 9.22
C ILE A 460 -31.89 -37.75 8.42
N GLY A 461 -32.13 -38.84 9.10
CA GLY A 461 -32.50 -40.10 8.47
C GLY A 461 -32.43 -41.28 9.45
N ASP A 462 -33.10 -42.38 9.15
CA ASP A 462 -33.08 -43.59 9.95
C ASP A 462 -31.66 -44.17 10.14
N VAL A 463 -30.81 -43.90 9.13
CA VAL A 463 -29.38 -44.30 9.12
C VAL A 463 -28.62 -43.81 10.36
N VAL A 464 -28.88 -42.58 10.82
CA VAL A 464 -28.25 -42.02 12.01
C VAL A 464 -28.68 -42.79 13.27
N ASN A 465 -29.97 -43.08 13.37
CA ASN A 465 -30.51 -43.83 14.48
C ASN A 465 -30.01 -45.30 14.48
N VAL A 466 -29.91 -45.92 13.31
CA VAL A 466 -29.38 -47.29 13.16
C VAL A 466 -27.91 -47.35 13.59
N ALA A 467 -27.06 -46.40 13.17
CA ALA A 467 -25.67 -46.35 13.61
C ALA A 467 -25.55 -46.21 15.14
N ALA A 468 -26.34 -45.30 15.74
CA ALA A 468 -26.38 -45.14 17.20
C ALA A 468 -26.85 -46.42 17.93
N ARG A 469 -27.84 -47.12 17.39
CA ARG A 469 -28.35 -48.38 17.96
C ARG A 469 -27.35 -49.52 17.81
N LEU A 470 -26.66 -49.65 16.67
CA LEU A 470 -25.58 -50.64 16.50
C LEU A 470 -24.47 -50.40 17.52
N GLN A 471 -24.14 -49.14 17.83
CA GLN A 471 -23.19 -48.80 18.89
C GLN A 471 -23.67 -49.31 20.26
N SER A 472 -24.95 -49.16 20.60
CA SER A 472 -25.51 -49.46 21.91
C SER A 472 -25.92 -50.94 22.11
N VAL A 473 -25.97 -51.78 21.05
CA VAL A 473 -26.35 -53.18 21.12
C VAL A 473 -25.42 -53.99 22.01
N GLY A 474 -25.99 -54.90 22.84
CA GLY A 474 -25.35 -56.04 23.46
C GLY A 474 -24.52 -55.79 24.72
N GLY A 475 -24.32 -56.89 25.48
CA GLY A 475 -23.81 -56.92 26.85
C GLY A 475 -22.38 -56.44 27.08
N ASP A 476 -21.97 -56.51 28.34
CA ASP A 476 -20.77 -55.88 28.90
C ASP A 476 -19.45 -56.63 28.64
N GLU A 477 -19.46 -57.73 27.86
CA GLU A 477 -18.31 -58.64 27.78
C GLU A 477 -17.15 -58.15 26.86
N GLU A 478 -17.43 -57.32 25.85
CA GLU A 478 -16.41 -56.92 24.89
C GLU A 478 -15.92 -55.49 25.14
N ARG A 479 -14.65 -55.35 25.44
CA ARG A 479 -14.01 -54.04 25.69
C ARG A 479 -14.00 -53.13 24.45
N PHE A 480 -13.73 -53.69 23.27
CA PHE A 480 -13.73 -52.98 21.98
C PHE A 480 -14.64 -53.73 21.01
N ARG A 481 -15.57 -52.99 20.40
CA ARG A 481 -16.53 -53.59 19.48
C ARG A 481 -16.89 -52.61 18.35
N ILE A 482 -16.81 -53.12 17.12
CA ILE A 482 -17.24 -52.41 15.91
C ILE A 482 -18.35 -53.25 15.26
N LEU A 483 -19.55 -52.66 15.14
CA LEU A 483 -20.67 -53.29 14.43
C LEU A 483 -21.01 -52.48 13.19
N ILE A 484 -21.19 -53.16 12.06
CA ILE A 484 -21.66 -52.55 10.82
C ILE A 484 -22.99 -53.19 10.42
N GLY A 485 -23.90 -52.37 9.88
CA GLY A 485 -25.16 -52.87 9.33
C GLY A 485 -24.99 -53.49 7.94
N GLU A 486 -25.99 -54.23 7.49
CA GLU A 486 -25.99 -54.95 6.21
C GLU A 486 -25.69 -54.09 4.99
N ALA A 487 -26.21 -52.84 4.92
CA ALA A 487 -25.92 -51.95 3.82
C ALA A 487 -24.44 -51.54 3.77
N THR A 488 -23.80 -51.29 4.92
CA THR A 488 -22.36 -51.04 5.02
C THR A 488 -21.56 -52.28 4.66
N PHE A 489 -22.00 -53.46 5.12
CA PHE A 489 -21.36 -54.72 4.79
C PHE A 489 -21.39 -55.01 3.29
N ALA A 490 -22.51 -54.77 2.61
CA ALA A 490 -22.62 -54.96 1.16
C ALA A 490 -21.61 -54.09 0.39
N LEU A 491 -21.35 -52.85 0.84
CA LEU A 491 -20.46 -51.90 0.19
C LEU A 491 -18.97 -52.07 0.57
N ALA A 492 -18.69 -52.50 1.78
CA ALA A 492 -17.33 -52.47 2.35
C ALA A 492 -16.85 -53.84 2.87
N GLY A 493 -17.73 -54.79 3.14
CA GLY A 493 -17.44 -56.00 3.88
C GLY A 493 -16.35 -56.90 3.28
N ALA A 494 -16.19 -56.91 1.96
CA ALA A 494 -15.15 -57.69 1.28
C ALA A 494 -13.71 -57.30 1.69
N ALA A 495 -13.51 -56.05 2.16
CA ALA A 495 -12.21 -55.53 2.58
C ALA A 495 -11.85 -55.84 4.04
N PHE A 496 -12.77 -56.44 4.80
CA PHE A 496 -12.60 -56.65 6.24
C PHE A 496 -12.93 -58.10 6.63
N GLU A 497 -12.26 -58.55 7.68
CA GLU A 497 -12.65 -59.79 8.36
C GLU A 497 -13.83 -59.49 9.28
N THR A 498 -14.96 -60.15 9.06
CA THR A 498 -16.21 -59.89 9.76
C THR A 498 -16.85 -61.20 10.24
N VAL A 499 -17.55 -61.13 11.37
CA VAL A 499 -18.33 -62.22 11.92
C VAL A 499 -19.81 -61.82 11.95
N PRO A 500 -20.74 -62.61 11.36
CA PRO A 500 -22.17 -62.33 11.43
C PRO A 500 -22.65 -62.36 12.89
N ARG A 501 -23.43 -61.33 13.30
CA ARG A 501 -24.09 -61.30 14.62
C ARG A 501 -25.56 -61.70 14.53
N GLY A 502 -26.02 -61.97 13.32
CA GLY A 502 -27.42 -62.30 13.06
C GLY A 502 -28.36 -61.10 13.02
N PRO A 503 -29.65 -61.41 12.92
CA PRO A 503 -30.68 -60.38 12.95
C PRO A 503 -30.79 -59.76 14.34
N LEU A 504 -30.66 -58.40 14.40
CA LEU A 504 -30.82 -57.66 15.64
C LEU A 504 -32.15 -56.90 15.62
N GLU A 505 -32.96 -57.09 16.66
CA GLU A 505 -34.15 -56.30 16.91
C GLU A 505 -33.72 -54.91 17.44
N LEU A 506 -33.88 -53.89 16.65
CA LEU A 506 -33.57 -52.52 17.04
C LEU A 506 -34.85 -51.80 17.49
N LYS A 507 -34.85 -51.21 18.69
CA LYS A 507 -36.02 -50.54 19.27
C LYS A 507 -36.62 -49.53 18.28
N GLY A 508 -37.92 -49.67 17.93
CA GLY A 508 -38.65 -48.77 17.01
C GLY A 508 -38.41 -49.04 15.51
N ARG A 509 -37.91 -50.23 15.15
CA ARG A 509 -37.86 -50.75 13.79
C ARG A 509 -38.65 -52.04 13.71
N SER A 510 -39.53 -52.17 12.72
CA SER A 510 -40.39 -53.33 12.54
C SER A 510 -39.68 -54.55 11.92
N THR A 511 -38.57 -54.30 11.21
CA THR A 511 -37.78 -55.35 10.56
C THR A 511 -36.43 -55.49 11.25
N PRO A 512 -36.02 -56.72 11.64
CA PRO A 512 -34.69 -56.96 12.17
C PRO A 512 -33.61 -56.54 11.17
N LEU A 513 -32.49 -56.01 11.69
CA LEU A 513 -31.32 -55.62 10.89
C LEU A 513 -30.22 -56.66 11.06
N THR A 514 -29.69 -57.18 9.95
CA THR A 514 -28.49 -58.03 10.02
C THR A 514 -27.26 -57.18 10.30
N ALA A 515 -26.54 -57.51 11.37
CA ALA A 515 -25.30 -56.80 11.73
C ALA A 515 -24.10 -57.76 11.66
N TYR A 516 -22.96 -57.14 11.39
CA TYR A 516 -21.68 -57.82 11.29
C TYR A 516 -20.67 -57.17 12.23
N ARG A 517 -19.93 -58.00 12.97
CA ARG A 517 -18.81 -57.52 13.79
C ARG A 517 -17.56 -57.46 12.93
N VAL A 518 -16.87 -56.32 12.91
CA VAL A 518 -15.58 -56.15 12.25
C VAL A 518 -14.47 -56.55 13.20
N ILE A 519 -13.58 -57.44 12.75
CA ILE A 519 -12.44 -57.95 13.52
C ILE A 519 -11.16 -57.24 13.10
N ALA A 520 -10.85 -57.25 11.81
CA ALA A 520 -9.61 -56.68 11.26
C ALA A 520 -9.78 -56.28 9.78
N ARG A 521 -8.80 -55.61 9.25
CA ARG A 521 -8.65 -55.39 7.80
C ARG A 521 -8.16 -56.71 7.17
N ARG A 522 -8.77 -57.12 6.07
CA ARG A 522 -8.29 -58.27 5.29
C ARG A 522 -7.09 -57.84 4.47
N ASP A 523 -5.89 -58.38 4.74
CA ASP A 523 -4.70 -58.05 3.96
C ASP A 523 -4.83 -58.60 2.53
N ALA A 524 -4.52 -57.75 1.55
CA ALA A 524 -4.61 -58.10 0.14
C ALA A 524 -3.66 -59.25 -0.28
N ALA A 525 -2.71 -59.65 0.56
CA ALA A 525 -1.80 -60.78 0.36
C ALA A 525 -2.45 -62.16 0.65
N ALA A 526 -3.42 -62.21 1.56
CA ALA A 526 -4.08 -63.47 1.94
C ALA A 526 -5.19 -63.93 0.96
N ALA A 527 -5.64 -63.05 0.07
CA ALA A 527 -6.69 -63.32 -0.91
C ALA A 527 -6.21 -64.07 -2.20
N ARG A 528 -4.91 -64.40 -2.32
CA ARG A 528 -4.32 -65.05 -3.51
C ARG A 528 -3.92 -66.52 -3.35
N LEU A 529 -4.35 -67.21 -2.30
CA LEU A 529 -4.18 -68.68 -2.23
C LEU A 529 -5.45 -69.36 -2.76
N PRO A 530 -5.42 -70.09 -3.89
CA PRO A 530 -6.51 -70.97 -4.29
C PRO A 530 -6.58 -72.09 -3.29
N ALA A 531 -7.81 -72.49 -2.89
CA ALA A 531 -8.05 -73.70 -2.16
C ALA A 531 -7.57 -74.84 -3.04
N GLU A 532 -6.39 -75.39 -2.76
CA GLU A 532 -5.99 -76.69 -3.29
C GLU A 532 -6.91 -77.77 -2.71
N VAL A 533 -7.60 -78.38 -3.63
CA VAL A 533 -8.42 -79.62 -3.44
C VAL A 533 -7.49 -80.71 -2.95
N SER A 534 -7.64 -81.17 -1.72
CA SER A 534 -7.08 -82.42 -1.30
C SER A 534 -8.11 -83.54 -1.59
N GLN A 535 -7.66 -84.41 -2.44
CA GLN A 535 -8.27 -85.71 -2.64
C GLN A 535 -8.15 -86.62 -1.40
#